data_f1048356bb95d07efb4573eb459d8ec1
#
_entry.id   f1048356bb95d07efb4573eb459d8ec1
#
_cell.length_a   1.000
_cell.length_b   1.000
_cell.length_c   1.000
_cell.angle_alpha   90.00
_cell.angle_beta   90.00
_cell.angle_gamma   90.00
#
_symmetry.space_group_name_H-M   'P 1'
#
loop_
_entity.id
_entity.type
_entity.pdbx_description
1 polymer ?
#
loop_
_entity_poly.entity_id
_entity_poly.type
_entity_poly.pdbx_seq_one_letter_code
_entity_poly.pdbx_strand_id
1 'polypeptide(L)'
;MVRVEGDRVLVETGTLTAVIEKGFITSLRSRRTGEEFIRPFDVSQEAALQLLYRSWDLVQLDDRAPKEGEIRCLQLSPERAQVVFHCWDGDGVIEITADPDTGDLIIEPSAYGSRPGVVSCRWVIRGLREDLELVAPVKQGLRLPLDDPLIKGSRWEWPMFWEAQLAILQGDKSGLWVHSQDTRFRYKALRVGSESDAHALGLETEAYGPVEGNLGAGGVAWGVNVYDGDWRVPAARYRDWLWKAYDLAAEERKRPAWLPTITLALSWCPTDPDLLDALAQRVPPERVLLHVPNWRTDQYDENYPAFVASDEGKAFIRKAQAMGFHLAPHFNTVDMDPTGPVYPLLRDFQYRDLWSGRLHGWGWADGGYLSVPESNLARTKHRDKKVMVKIHPGLAMWRSVLGESILAAAQDLPLDTVFTDVSLCVSNLQNAMVEGMTPAEGMLRLIRDVSSLGDGLAVGGEGLNEITMQGLTFAQAHLLTEDPEQLKRPYACDLNQFLWGKLCRIIGYTHCGGQSETDRLVRAVYDAQGAIPTLTVDSAEEITSPTPEVEEVLRKAGR
;
A
#
# COMPACT_ATOMS: atom_id res chain seq x y z
N MET A 1 6.16 -32.40 -8.58
CA MET A 1 5.52 -33.22 -9.63
C MET A 1 4.11 -32.73 -9.88
N VAL A 2 3.71 -32.66 -11.14
CA VAL A 2 2.34 -32.31 -11.55
C VAL A 2 1.80 -33.44 -12.43
N ARG A 3 0.57 -33.87 -12.21
CA ARG A 3 -0.05 -34.97 -12.97
C ARG A 3 -1.52 -34.65 -13.27
N VAL A 4 -1.92 -34.81 -14.52
CA VAL A 4 -3.32 -34.66 -14.94
C VAL A 4 -4.01 -36.03 -14.89
N GLU A 5 -5.16 -36.10 -14.20
CA GLU A 5 -6.03 -37.27 -14.12
C GLU A 5 -7.47 -36.88 -14.45
N GLY A 6 -7.87 -37.10 -15.71
CA GLY A 6 -9.18 -36.66 -16.18
C GLY A 6 -9.30 -35.13 -16.16
N ASP A 7 -10.24 -34.63 -15.40
CA ASP A 7 -10.54 -33.20 -15.20
C ASP A 7 -9.82 -32.57 -13.99
N ARG A 8 -8.89 -33.30 -13.38
CA ARG A 8 -8.13 -32.89 -12.19
C ARG A 8 -6.65 -32.76 -12.47
N VAL A 9 -6.03 -31.80 -11.76
CA VAL A 9 -4.59 -31.68 -11.68
C VAL A 9 -4.14 -32.01 -10.26
N LEU A 10 -3.28 -33.01 -10.12
CA LEU A 10 -2.68 -33.40 -8.86
C LEU A 10 -1.28 -32.80 -8.78
N VAL A 11 -1.00 -32.12 -7.71
CA VAL A 11 0.30 -31.47 -7.49
C VAL A 11 0.95 -31.99 -6.21
N GLU A 12 2.22 -32.31 -6.31
CA GLU A 12 3.08 -32.65 -5.18
C GLU A 12 4.36 -31.85 -5.26
N THR A 13 4.65 -31.05 -4.21
CA THR A 13 5.89 -30.30 -4.04
C THR A 13 6.69 -30.84 -2.87
N GLY A 14 7.76 -30.15 -2.47
CA GLY A 14 8.52 -30.49 -1.25
C GLY A 14 7.71 -30.32 0.04
N THR A 15 6.73 -29.41 0.05
CA THR A 15 6.02 -28.96 1.25
C THR A 15 4.55 -29.34 1.29
N LEU A 16 3.88 -29.45 0.13
CA LEU A 16 2.44 -29.63 0.04
C LEU A 16 2.03 -30.67 -1.01
N THR A 17 0.80 -31.15 -0.87
CA THR A 17 0.03 -31.78 -1.93
C THR A 17 -1.23 -30.96 -2.20
N ALA A 18 -1.63 -30.85 -3.47
CA ALA A 18 -2.86 -30.15 -3.85
C ALA A 18 -3.62 -30.91 -4.91
N VAL A 19 -4.94 -30.74 -4.91
CA VAL A 19 -5.85 -31.16 -5.97
C VAL A 19 -6.51 -29.94 -6.56
N ILE A 20 -6.45 -29.79 -7.87
CA ILE A 20 -7.07 -28.69 -8.59
C ILE A 20 -8.15 -29.25 -9.50
N GLU A 21 -9.37 -28.74 -9.36
CA GLU A 21 -10.55 -29.14 -10.12
C GLU A 21 -11.25 -27.90 -10.66
N LYS A 22 -11.52 -27.84 -11.96
CA LYS A 22 -12.09 -26.66 -12.63
C LYS A 22 -11.39 -25.34 -12.31
N GLY A 23 -10.07 -25.41 -12.04
CA GLY A 23 -9.24 -24.24 -11.68
C GLY A 23 -9.22 -23.87 -10.20
N PHE A 24 -10.08 -24.45 -9.36
CA PHE A 24 -10.02 -24.29 -7.91
C PHE A 24 -9.06 -25.27 -7.27
N ILE A 25 -8.35 -24.82 -6.22
CA ILE A 25 -7.71 -25.72 -5.28
C ILE A 25 -8.82 -26.33 -4.41
N THR A 26 -9.13 -27.61 -4.60
CA THR A 26 -10.15 -28.33 -3.83
C THR A 26 -9.60 -29.11 -2.64
N SER A 27 -8.27 -29.32 -2.59
CA SER A 27 -7.53 -29.81 -1.44
C SER A 27 -6.13 -29.19 -1.45
N LEU A 28 -5.69 -28.76 -0.28
CA LEU A 28 -4.34 -28.25 -0.05
C LEU A 28 -3.84 -28.75 1.30
N ARG A 29 -2.91 -29.68 1.28
CA ARG A 29 -2.46 -30.39 2.46
C ARG A 29 -0.96 -30.24 2.71
N SER A 30 -0.59 -29.99 3.95
CA SER A 30 0.80 -30.05 4.40
C SER A 30 1.32 -31.49 4.32
N ARG A 31 2.44 -31.70 3.63
CA ARG A 31 3.10 -33.03 3.59
C ARG A 31 3.72 -33.41 4.93
N ARG A 32 4.12 -32.42 5.72
CA ARG A 32 4.76 -32.66 7.01
C ARG A 32 3.75 -33.04 8.09
N THR A 33 2.64 -32.32 8.19
CA THR A 33 1.64 -32.52 9.26
C THR A 33 0.42 -33.31 8.82
N GLY A 34 0.16 -33.40 7.51
CA GLY A 34 -1.07 -33.96 6.96
C GLY A 34 -2.27 -33.04 7.10
N GLU A 35 -2.08 -31.81 7.59
CA GLU A 35 -3.14 -30.83 7.81
C GLU A 35 -3.74 -30.36 6.49
N GLU A 36 -5.07 -30.30 6.42
CA GLU A 36 -5.84 -29.84 5.27
C GLU A 36 -6.33 -28.40 5.51
N PHE A 37 -6.13 -27.50 4.54
CA PHE A 37 -6.47 -26.09 4.65
C PHE A 37 -7.74 -25.71 3.88
N ILE A 38 -8.23 -26.58 3.00
CA ILE A 38 -9.41 -26.35 2.18
C ILE A 38 -10.53 -27.29 2.63
N ARG A 39 -11.69 -26.73 2.92
CA ARG A 39 -12.92 -27.48 3.18
C ARG A 39 -13.65 -27.80 1.88
N PRO A 40 -14.40 -28.91 1.81
CA PRO A 40 -15.25 -29.20 0.66
C PRO A 40 -16.24 -28.08 0.41
N PHE A 41 -16.37 -27.67 -0.84
CA PHE A 41 -17.34 -26.69 -1.33
C PHE A 41 -17.86 -27.12 -2.71
N ASP A 42 -18.97 -26.53 -3.12
CA ASP A 42 -19.55 -26.80 -4.43
C ASP A 42 -18.86 -25.96 -5.52
N VAL A 43 -18.04 -26.58 -6.35
CA VAL A 43 -17.32 -25.95 -7.45
C VAL A 43 -18.24 -25.47 -8.60
N SER A 44 -19.56 -25.78 -8.54
CA SER A 44 -20.51 -25.34 -9.57
C SER A 44 -21.15 -23.99 -9.29
N GLN A 45 -20.97 -23.42 -8.09
CA GLN A 45 -21.62 -22.15 -7.72
C GLN A 45 -20.92 -20.91 -8.25
N GLU A 46 -19.61 -20.95 -8.42
CA GLU A 46 -18.77 -19.83 -8.87
C GLU A 46 -17.66 -20.37 -9.76
N ALA A 47 -17.06 -19.52 -10.61
CA ALA A 47 -15.90 -19.88 -11.40
C ALA A 47 -14.60 -19.52 -10.68
N ALA A 48 -13.58 -20.39 -10.80
CA ALA A 48 -12.24 -20.11 -10.29
C ALA A 48 -11.55 -18.96 -11.02
N LEU A 49 -11.86 -18.77 -12.30
CA LEU A 49 -11.30 -17.73 -13.14
C LEU A 49 -12.40 -16.77 -13.59
N GLN A 50 -12.16 -15.48 -13.38
CA GLN A 50 -13.17 -14.43 -13.57
C GLN A 50 -12.54 -13.21 -14.24
N LEU A 51 -13.32 -12.52 -15.09
CA LEU A 51 -12.98 -11.22 -15.66
C LEU A 51 -13.83 -10.12 -15.02
N LEU A 52 -13.20 -9.08 -14.51
CA LEU A 52 -13.84 -7.88 -13.99
C LEU A 52 -13.75 -6.77 -15.02
N TYR A 53 -14.91 -6.20 -15.34
CA TYR A 53 -15.04 -5.12 -16.31
C TYR A 53 -15.13 -3.75 -15.63
N ARG A 54 -14.81 -2.69 -16.35
CA ARG A 54 -14.91 -1.30 -15.88
C ARG A 54 -16.31 -0.92 -15.37
N SER A 55 -17.33 -1.56 -15.91
CA SER A 55 -18.73 -1.44 -15.46
C SER A 55 -19.02 -2.14 -14.12
N TRP A 56 -18.01 -2.74 -13.48
CA TRP A 56 -18.14 -3.63 -12.32
C TRP A 56 -18.83 -4.97 -12.62
N ASP A 57 -19.13 -5.25 -13.87
CA ASP A 57 -19.64 -6.56 -14.26
C ASP A 57 -18.56 -7.62 -14.04
N LEU A 58 -18.96 -8.75 -13.48
CA LEU A 58 -18.13 -9.91 -13.28
C LEU A 58 -18.55 -11.02 -14.23
N VAL A 59 -17.65 -11.42 -15.11
CA VAL A 59 -17.84 -12.55 -16.01
C VAL A 59 -17.09 -13.75 -15.48
N GLN A 60 -17.80 -14.85 -15.29
CA GLN A 60 -17.26 -16.11 -14.82
C GLN A 60 -16.91 -17.01 -16.00
N LEU A 61 -15.68 -17.52 -16.01
CA LEU A 61 -15.20 -18.46 -17.03
C LEU A 61 -15.38 -19.88 -16.51
N ASP A 62 -16.51 -20.49 -16.84
CA ASP A 62 -16.87 -21.84 -16.40
C ASP A 62 -17.71 -22.61 -17.44
N ASP A 63 -18.02 -23.87 -17.14
CA ASP A 63 -18.79 -24.78 -17.97
C ASP A 63 -20.31 -24.53 -17.93
N ARG A 64 -20.80 -23.54 -17.21
CA ARG A 64 -22.21 -23.11 -17.14
C ARG A 64 -22.59 -22.14 -18.24
N ALA A 65 -21.64 -21.64 -19.01
CA ALA A 65 -21.92 -20.76 -20.15
C ALA A 65 -22.86 -21.43 -21.15
N PRO A 66 -23.85 -20.69 -21.71
CA PRO A 66 -25.09 -21.29 -22.23
C PRO A 66 -24.98 -22.18 -23.45
N LYS A 67 -23.86 -22.38 -24.08
CA LYS A 67 -23.79 -23.24 -25.25
C LYS A 67 -22.59 -24.16 -25.40
N GLU A 68 -21.41 -23.83 -24.92
CA GLU A 68 -20.21 -24.60 -25.27
C GLU A 68 -19.03 -24.41 -24.28
N GLY A 69 -19.33 -24.10 -23.02
CA GLY A 69 -18.30 -24.00 -22.01
C GLY A 69 -17.57 -25.34 -21.85
N GLU A 70 -16.28 -25.33 -22.00
CA GLU A 70 -15.45 -26.50 -21.80
C GLU A 70 -14.23 -26.15 -20.99
N ILE A 71 -14.00 -26.96 -19.94
CA ILE A 71 -12.81 -26.86 -19.11
C ILE A 71 -11.97 -28.11 -19.32
N ARG A 72 -10.71 -27.93 -19.70
CA ARG A 72 -9.79 -29.03 -19.97
C ARG A 72 -8.51 -28.91 -19.18
N CYS A 73 -8.04 -30.04 -18.66
CA CYS A 73 -6.72 -30.13 -18.05
C CYS A 73 -5.72 -30.72 -19.05
N LEU A 74 -4.59 -30.07 -19.23
CA LEU A 74 -3.55 -30.44 -20.17
C LEU A 74 -2.22 -30.64 -19.43
N GLN A 75 -1.59 -31.81 -19.60
CA GLN A 75 -0.23 -32.07 -19.11
C GLN A 75 0.78 -31.45 -20.07
N LEU A 76 1.66 -30.57 -19.56
CA LEU A 76 2.74 -29.97 -20.36
C LEU A 76 4.10 -30.61 -20.10
N SER A 77 4.41 -30.91 -18.85
CA SER A 77 5.63 -31.59 -18.41
C SER A 77 5.39 -32.28 -17.05
N PRO A 78 6.35 -33.02 -16.49
CA PRO A 78 6.22 -33.58 -15.14
C PRO A 78 6.05 -32.53 -14.02
N GLU A 79 6.41 -31.27 -14.26
CA GLU A 79 6.31 -30.15 -13.33
C GLU A 79 5.22 -29.15 -13.69
N ARG A 80 4.57 -29.27 -14.89
CA ARG A 80 3.67 -28.24 -15.41
C ARG A 80 2.40 -28.84 -16.02
N ALA A 81 1.28 -28.17 -15.74
CA ALA A 81 0.00 -28.42 -16.39
C ALA A 81 -0.74 -27.09 -16.69
N GLN A 82 -1.80 -27.17 -17.45
CA GLN A 82 -2.73 -26.06 -17.69
C GLN A 82 -4.15 -26.52 -17.44
N VAL A 83 -4.97 -25.62 -16.87
CA VAL A 83 -6.43 -25.67 -16.93
C VAL A 83 -6.88 -24.64 -17.95
N VAL A 84 -7.48 -25.08 -19.04
CA VAL A 84 -7.95 -24.23 -20.13
C VAL A 84 -9.45 -24.07 -20.01
N PHE A 85 -9.93 -22.84 -20.09
CA PHE A 85 -11.34 -22.46 -20.07
C PHE A 85 -11.74 -21.99 -21.47
N HIS A 86 -12.74 -22.61 -22.02
CA HIS A 86 -13.25 -22.28 -23.35
C HIS A 86 -14.72 -21.96 -23.22
N CYS A 87 -15.03 -20.67 -23.11
CA CYS A 87 -16.37 -20.18 -22.83
C CYS A 87 -16.81 -19.22 -23.93
N TRP A 88 -18.13 -19.15 -24.20
CA TRP A 88 -18.63 -18.31 -25.29
C TRP A 88 -18.39 -16.79 -25.07
N ASP A 89 -18.26 -16.33 -23.81
CA ASP A 89 -18.02 -14.92 -23.48
C ASP A 89 -16.53 -14.62 -23.31
N GLY A 90 -15.69 -15.63 -23.14
CA GLY A 90 -14.25 -15.46 -23.04
C GLY A 90 -13.51 -16.78 -22.85
N ASP A 91 -12.22 -16.72 -23.05
CA ASP A 91 -11.30 -17.83 -22.87
C ASP A 91 -10.31 -17.51 -21.76
N GLY A 92 -9.78 -18.52 -21.10
CA GLY A 92 -8.77 -18.34 -20.09
C GLY A 92 -7.87 -19.56 -19.93
N VAL A 93 -6.77 -19.35 -19.24
CA VAL A 93 -5.84 -20.39 -18.85
C VAL A 93 -5.31 -20.14 -17.46
N ILE A 94 -5.18 -21.21 -16.70
CA ILE A 94 -4.39 -21.22 -15.45
C ILE A 94 -3.20 -22.14 -15.72
N GLU A 95 -2.00 -21.58 -15.77
CA GLU A 95 -0.78 -22.37 -15.72
C GLU A 95 -0.49 -22.80 -14.30
N ILE A 96 -0.11 -24.06 -14.12
CA ILE A 96 0.16 -24.70 -12.85
C ILE A 96 1.57 -25.26 -12.89
N THR A 97 2.43 -24.85 -11.95
CA THR A 97 3.81 -25.32 -11.85
C THR A 97 4.11 -25.73 -10.41
N ALA A 98 4.76 -26.87 -10.23
CA ALA A 98 5.37 -27.24 -8.96
C ALA A 98 6.82 -26.78 -8.95
N ASP A 99 7.16 -25.79 -8.13
CA ASP A 99 8.51 -25.27 -8.01
C ASP A 99 9.34 -26.21 -7.10
N PRO A 100 10.41 -26.82 -7.62
CA PRO A 100 11.23 -27.75 -6.84
C PRO A 100 12.13 -27.04 -5.81
N ASP A 101 12.47 -25.77 -6.04
CA ASP A 101 13.42 -25.03 -5.21
C ASP A 101 12.76 -24.44 -3.97
N THR A 102 11.58 -23.84 -4.14
CA THR A 102 10.84 -23.19 -3.04
C THR A 102 9.80 -24.11 -2.41
N GLY A 103 9.38 -25.15 -3.13
CA GLY A 103 8.26 -26.00 -2.76
C GLY A 103 6.89 -25.34 -2.99
N ASP A 104 6.85 -24.22 -3.70
CA ASP A 104 5.62 -23.51 -3.98
C ASP A 104 4.81 -24.19 -5.10
N LEU A 105 3.51 -24.15 -4.96
CA LEU A 105 2.56 -24.32 -6.06
C LEU A 105 2.39 -22.97 -6.73
N ILE A 106 2.88 -22.84 -7.96
CA ILE A 106 2.77 -21.60 -8.75
C ILE A 106 1.52 -21.67 -9.63
N ILE A 107 0.67 -20.67 -9.51
CA ILE A 107 -0.55 -20.49 -10.29
C ILE A 107 -0.43 -19.17 -11.07
N GLU A 108 -0.50 -19.26 -12.39
CA GLU A 108 -0.46 -18.09 -13.27
C GLU A 108 -1.73 -18.01 -14.11
N PRO A 109 -2.75 -17.24 -13.67
CA PRO A 109 -4.00 -17.06 -14.38
C PRO A 109 -3.89 -15.96 -15.43
N SER A 110 -4.54 -16.19 -16.58
CA SER A 110 -4.79 -15.18 -17.58
C SER A 110 -6.11 -15.47 -18.30
N ALA A 111 -6.81 -14.40 -18.70
CA ALA A 111 -8.09 -14.52 -19.35
C ALA A 111 -8.33 -13.39 -20.37
N TYR A 112 -9.17 -13.70 -21.35
CA TYR A 112 -9.54 -12.85 -22.46
C TYR A 112 -11.06 -12.91 -22.63
N GLY A 113 -11.71 -11.74 -22.77
CA GLY A 113 -13.14 -11.62 -23.00
C GLY A 113 -13.47 -11.22 -24.44
N SER A 114 -14.69 -11.52 -24.89
CA SER A 114 -15.18 -11.16 -26.22
C SER A 114 -15.57 -9.67 -26.33
N ARG A 115 -15.88 -9.02 -25.21
CA ARG A 115 -16.21 -7.59 -25.15
C ARG A 115 -15.07 -6.78 -24.55
N PRO A 116 -14.89 -5.50 -24.97
CA PRO A 116 -13.89 -4.63 -24.38
C PRO A 116 -14.30 -4.11 -22.99
N GLY A 117 -13.31 -3.57 -22.25
CA GLY A 117 -13.51 -2.98 -20.93
C GLY A 117 -13.00 -3.85 -19.78
N VAL A 118 -12.21 -4.88 -20.06
CA VAL A 118 -11.59 -5.73 -19.03
C VAL A 118 -10.58 -4.94 -18.20
N VAL A 119 -10.80 -4.90 -16.89
CA VAL A 119 -9.92 -4.26 -15.92
C VAL A 119 -8.99 -5.28 -15.28
N SER A 120 -9.51 -6.44 -14.87
CA SER A 120 -8.69 -7.45 -14.21
C SER A 120 -9.14 -8.88 -14.51
N CYS A 121 -8.17 -9.79 -14.38
CA CYS A 121 -8.38 -11.22 -14.28
C CYS A 121 -8.23 -11.62 -12.82
N ARG A 122 -9.25 -12.27 -12.25
CA ARG A 122 -9.28 -12.75 -10.87
C ARG A 122 -9.23 -14.27 -10.84
N TRP A 123 -8.32 -14.79 -10.03
CA TRP A 123 -8.31 -16.19 -9.61
C TRP A 123 -8.76 -16.30 -8.16
N VAL A 124 -9.59 -17.32 -7.85
CA VAL A 124 -10.22 -17.47 -6.53
C VAL A 124 -9.72 -18.72 -5.82
N ILE A 125 -9.23 -18.55 -4.60
CA ILE A 125 -9.02 -19.62 -3.63
C ILE A 125 -10.24 -19.65 -2.72
N ARG A 126 -10.99 -20.76 -2.72
CA ARG A 126 -12.24 -20.90 -1.98
C ARG A 126 -12.20 -22.11 -1.06
N GLY A 127 -13.12 -22.15 -0.09
CA GLY A 127 -13.20 -23.22 0.88
C GLY A 127 -12.14 -23.15 1.98
N LEU A 128 -11.56 -21.96 2.17
CA LEU A 128 -10.62 -21.75 3.28
C LEU A 128 -11.25 -22.09 4.63
N ARG A 129 -10.49 -22.73 5.52
CA ARG A 129 -10.98 -23.06 6.87
C ARG A 129 -11.40 -21.82 7.64
N GLU A 130 -12.43 -21.93 8.47
CA GLU A 130 -13.00 -20.82 9.24
C GLU A 130 -12.11 -20.33 10.38
N ASP A 131 -11.21 -21.18 10.88
CA ASP A 131 -10.26 -20.85 11.94
C ASP A 131 -9.02 -20.10 11.46
N LEU A 132 -8.92 -19.82 10.16
CA LEU A 132 -7.79 -19.08 9.58
C LEU A 132 -8.02 -17.57 9.71
N GLU A 133 -6.99 -16.87 10.19
CA GLU A 133 -6.93 -15.43 10.21
C GLU A 133 -6.09 -14.91 9.05
N LEU A 134 -6.57 -13.87 8.39
CA LEU A 134 -5.79 -13.15 7.39
C LEU A 134 -4.76 -12.25 8.08
N VAL A 135 -3.48 -12.46 7.78
CA VAL A 135 -2.39 -11.53 8.10
C VAL A 135 -1.91 -10.94 6.79
N ALA A 136 -2.13 -9.65 6.59
CA ALA A 136 -1.85 -8.97 5.34
C ALA A 136 -1.24 -7.58 5.54
N PRO A 137 -0.37 -7.13 4.63
CA PRO A 137 0.23 -5.80 4.65
C PRO A 137 -0.78 -4.76 4.13
N VAL A 138 -1.81 -4.51 4.93
CA VAL A 138 -2.85 -3.50 4.70
C VAL A 138 -2.83 -2.54 5.87
N LYS A 139 -2.72 -1.25 5.58
CA LYS A 139 -2.59 -0.21 6.62
C LYS A 139 -1.51 -0.56 7.65
N GLN A 140 -0.32 -0.90 7.15
CA GLN A 140 0.91 -1.26 7.89
C GLN A 140 0.87 -2.61 8.61
N GLY A 141 -0.17 -3.39 8.41
CA GLY A 141 -0.31 -4.75 8.89
C GLY A 141 -1.60 -4.98 9.67
N LEU A 142 -2.39 -5.91 9.20
CA LEU A 142 -3.59 -6.39 9.88
C LEU A 142 -3.53 -7.90 10.14
N ARG A 143 -4.28 -8.33 11.17
CA ARG A 143 -4.56 -9.72 11.48
C ARG A 143 -6.01 -9.85 11.95
N LEU A 144 -6.86 -10.48 11.14
CA LEU A 144 -8.30 -10.63 11.39
C LEU A 144 -8.84 -11.93 10.79
N PRO A 145 -9.89 -12.53 11.40
CA PRO A 145 -10.67 -13.58 10.74
C PRO A 145 -11.22 -13.12 9.39
N LEU A 146 -11.31 -14.02 8.42
CA LEU A 146 -11.76 -13.70 7.05
C LEU A 146 -13.21 -13.18 6.96
N ASP A 147 -14.03 -13.49 7.95
CA ASP A 147 -15.42 -13.03 8.07
C ASP A 147 -15.59 -11.78 8.92
N ASP A 148 -14.48 -11.21 9.42
CA ASP A 148 -14.56 -9.97 10.22
C ASP A 148 -15.18 -8.84 9.39
N PRO A 149 -16.19 -8.13 9.93
CA PRO A 149 -16.88 -7.05 9.22
C PRO A 149 -15.97 -5.93 8.71
N LEU A 150 -14.80 -5.73 9.31
CA LEU A 150 -13.81 -4.72 8.84
C LEU A 150 -13.19 -5.06 7.49
N ILE A 151 -13.11 -6.35 7.16
CA ILE A 151 -12.39 -6.80 5.96
C ILE A 151 -13.26 -7.59 4.99
N LYS A 152 -14.38 -8.13 5.47
CA LYS A 152 -15.31 -8.91 4.65
C LYS A 152 -15.80 -8.10 3.44
N GLY A 153 -15.60 -8.63 2.23
CA GLY A 153 -15.97 -7.96 0.98
C GLY A 153 -14.98 -6.88 0.52
N SER A 154 -13.92 -6.62 1.28
CA SER A 154 -12.91 -5.64 0.89
C SER A 154 -12.14 -6.07 -0.36
N ARG A 155 -11.75 -5.08 -1.16
CA ARG A 155 -10.83 -5.18 -2.27
C ARG A 155 -9.73 -4.13 -2.08
N TRP A 156 -8.50 -4.57 -1.98
CA TRP A 156 -7.34 -3.69 -1.79
C TRP A 156 -6.41 -3.76 -2.99
N GLU A 157 -6.21 -2.62 -3.61
CA GLU A 157 -5.32 -2.44 -4.77
C GLU A 157 -3.86 -2.34 -4.29
N TRP A 158 -3.00 -3.10 -4.95
CA TRP A 158 -1.56 -3.00 -4.77
C TRP A 158 -0.99 -1.90 -5.68
N PRO A 159 0.00 -1.12 -5.22
CA PRO A 159 0.63 -1.15 -3.90
C PRO A 159 0.01 -0.18 -2.88
N MET A 160 -1.03 0.57 -3.24
CA MET A 160 -1.57 1.68 -2.45
C MET A 160 -2.24 1.24 -1.15
N PHE A 161 -3.09 0.20 -1.20
CA PHE A 161 -3.86 -0.29 -0.05
C PHE A 161 -3.40 -1.67 0.41
N TRP A 162 -3.02 -2.54 -0.50
CA TRP A 162 -2.32 -3.79 -0.25
C TRP A 162 -0.82 -3.54 -0.45
N GLU A 163 -0.13 -3.22 0.63
CA GLU A 163 1.17 -2.55 0.63
C GLU A 163 2.35 -3.46 0.26
N ALA A 164 2.16 -4.80 0.25
CA ALA A 164 3.09 -5.78 -0.32
C ALA A 164 2.33 -6.97 -0.92
N GLN A 165 2.95 -7.69 -1.85
CA GLN A 165 2.34 -8.77 -2.63
C GLN A 165 2.25 -10.08 -1.83
N LEU A 166 1.66 -10.05 -0.65
CA LEU A 166 1.67 -11.12 0.35
C LEU A 166 0.33 -11.19 1.08
N ALA A 167 -0.24 -12.38 1.20
CA ALA A 167 -1.37 -12.69 2.06
C ALA A 167 -1.09 -13.98 2.82
N ILE A 168 -1.11 -13.95 4.13
CA ILE A 168 -0.84 -15.09 5.01
C ILE A 168 -2.16 -15.47 5.69
N LEU A 169 -2.47 -16.75 5.70
CA LEU A 169 -3.62 -17.32 6.39
C LEU A 169 -3.11 -18.16 7.56
N GLN A 170 -3.20 -17.58 8.76
CA GLN A 170 -2.66 -18.14 9.99
C GLN A 170 -3.69 -18.99 10.70
N GLY A 171 -3.40 -20.27 10.94
CA GLY A 171 -4.07 -21.14 11.89
C GLY A 171 -3.36 -21.18 13.25
N ASP A 172 -3.71 -22.13 14.12
CA ASP A 172 -3.13 -22.25 15.47
C ASP A 172 -1.61 -22.49 15.45
N LYS A 173 -1.12 -23.46 14.66
CA LYS A 173 0.29 -23.89 14.64
C LYS A 173 0.92 -23.92 13.25
N SER A 174 0.15 -23.61 12.24
CA SER A 174 0.50 -23.71 10.84
C SER A 174 -0.42 -22.81 10.04
N GLY A 175 -0.14 -22.67 8.77
CA GLY A 175 -0.98 -21.91 7.87
C GLY A 175 -0.63 -22.12 6.41
N LEU A 176 -1.30 -21.39 5.58
CA LEU A 176 -0.94 -21.25 4.17
C LEU A 176 -0.67 -19.78 3.85
N TRP A 177 0.07 -19.52 2.80
CA TRP A 177 0.32 -18.17 2.34
C TRP A 177 0.32 -18.10 0.83
N VAL A 178 -0.05 -16.92 0.34
CA VAL A 178 -0.06 -16.60 -1.07
C VAL A 178 0.79 -15.36 -1.28
N HIS A 179 1.61 -15.38 -2.32
CA HIS A 179 2.49 -14.26 -2.63
C HIS A 179 2.71 -14.12 -4.14
N SER A 180 3.17 -12.96 -4.54
CA SER A 180 3.78 -12.79 -5.86
C SER A 180 5.19 -12.24 -5.70
N GLN A 181 6.08 -12.61 -6.60
CA GLN A 181 7.46 -12.11 -6.68
C GLN A 181 7.65 -11.27 -7.95
N ASP A 182 6.64 -10.48 -8.28
CA ASP A 182 6.61 -9.66 -9.49
C ASP A 182 7.39 -8.36 -9.31
N THR A 183 8.57 -8.27 -9.90
CA THR A 183 9.43 -7.07 -9.90
C THR A 183 9.10 -6.08 -11.03
N ARG A 184 8.09 -6.36 -11.85
CA ARG A 184 7.67 -5.47 -12.96
C ARG A 184 6.64 -4.43 -12.53
N PHE A 185 6.28 -4.39 -11.25
CA PHE A 185 5.30 -3.47 -10.67
C PHE A 185 3.93 -3.50 -11.37
N ARG A 186 3.52 -4.69 -11.85
CA ARG A 186 2.18 -4.87 -12.43
C ARG A 186 1.12 -4.70 -11.34
N TYR A 187 0.07 -3.96 -11.64
CA TYR A 187 -1.01 -3.73 -10.68
C TYR A 187 -1.80 -5.01 -10.38
N LYS A 188 -2.21 -5.13 -9.15
CA LYS A 188 -2.86 -6.30 -8.57
C LYS A 188 -3.90 -5.86 -7.54
N ALA A 189 -4.78 -6.77 -7.15
CA ALA A 189 -5.62 -6.54 -5.99
C ALA A 189 -5.83 -7.84 -5.21
N LEU A 190 -5.99 -7.69 -3.90
CA LEU A 190 -6.42 -8.73 -2.98
C LEU A 190 -7.88 -8.48 -2.61
N ARG A 191 -8.75 -9.47 -2.82
CA ARG A 191 -10.14 -9.43 -2.40
C ARG A 191 -10.41 -10.45 -1.31
N VAL A 192 -11.08 -10.05 -0.24
CA VAL A 192 -11.63 -10.95 0.78
C VAL A 192 -13.08 -11.24 0.42
N GLY A 193 -13.34 -12.46 -0.03
CA GLY A 193 -14.66 -12.88 -0.48
C GLY A 193 -15.45 -13.58 0.62
N SER A 194 -16.78 -13.44 0.56
CA SER A 194 -17.68 -14.20 1.39
C SER A 194 -19.12 -14.11 0.86
N GLU A 195 -19.29 -14.34 -0.44
CA GLU A 195 -20.62 -14.28 -1.07
C GLU A 195 -21.43 -15.59 -0.91
N SER A 196 -20.86 -16.59 -0.27
CA SER A 196 -21.49 -17.86 0.05
C SER A 196 -20.88 -18.40 1.34
N ASP A 197 -21.37 -19.53 1.83
CA ASP A 197 -20.97 -20.15 3.10
C ASP A 197 -19.48 -20.58 3.22
N ALA A 198 -18.62 -20.16 2.28
CA ALA A 198 -17.20 -20.51 2.27
C ALA A 198 -16.31 -19.28 2.21
N HIS A 199 -15.31 -19.21 3.08
CA HIS A 199 -14.28 -18.18 3.04
C HIS A 199 -13.44 -18.29 1.76
N ALA A 200 -13.12 -17.14 1.15
CA ALA A 200 -12.39 -17.07 -0.10
C ALA A 200 -11.41 -15.88 -0.14
N LEU A 201 -10.35 -16.02 -0.92
CA LEU A 201 -9.49 -14.93 -1.37
C LEU A 201 -9.52 -14.85 -2.90
N GLY A 202 -9.72 -13.65 -3.44
CA GLY A 202 -9.55 -13.33 -4.85
C GLY A 202 -8.20 -12.64 -5.08
N LEU A 203 -7.44 -13.15 -6.03
CA LEU A 203 -6.15 -12.61 -6.43
C LEU A 203 -6.30 -12.05 -7.84
N GLU A 204 -6.19 -10.75 -7.99
CA GLU A 204 -6.44 -10.05 -9.24
C GLU A 204 -5.15 -9.55 -9.88
N THR A 205 -5.05 -9.72 -11.19
CA THR A 205 -4.05 -9.03 -12.02
C THR A 205 -4.78 -8.00 -12.86
N GLU A 206 -4.41 -6.73 -12.72
CA GLU A 206 -5.04 -5.63 -13.45
C GLU A 206 -4.35 -5.38 -14.79
N ALA A 207 -5.14 -5.01 -15.78
CA ALA A 207 -4.64 -4.42 -17.00
C ALA A 207 -4.27 -2.95 -16.78
N TYR A 208 -3.25 -2.46 -17.46
CA TYR A 208 -2.96 -1.02 -17.46
C TYR A 208 -4.03 -0.23 -18.18
N GLY A 209 -4.38 0.96 -17.65
CA GLY A 209 -5.22 1.87 -18.41
C GLY A 209 -4.53 2.43 -19.67
N PRO A 210 -5.31 2.85 -20.69
CA PRO A 210 -6.77 2.90 -20.72
C PRO A 210 -7.39 1.50 -20.96
N VAL A 211 -8.48 1.21 -20.28
CA VAL A 211 -9.09 -0.14 -20.33
C VAL A 211 -10.32 -0.24 -21.23
N GLU A 212 -10.80 0.85 -21.83
CA GLU A 212 -12.01 0.85 -22.66
C GLU A 212 -11.93 -0.10 -23.85
N GLY A 213 -10.77 -0.24 -24.47
CA GLY A 213 -10.52 -1.14 -25.57
C GLY A 213 -9.89 -2.48 -25.16
N ASN A 214 -9.63 -2.65 -23.86
CA ASN A 214 -8.90 -3.81 -23.37
C ASN A 214 -9.80 -5.05 -23.31
N LEU A 215 -9.26 -6.19 -23.75
CA LEU A 215 -10.00 -7.46 -23.88
C LEU A 215 -9.54 -8.52 -22.87
N GLY A 216 -8.43 -8.33 -22.15
CA GLY A 216 -7.92 -9.33 -21.23
C GLY A 216 -6.92 -8.83 -20.22
N ALA A 217 -6.64 -9.68 -19.22
CA ALA A 217 -5.66 -9.43 -18.17
C ALA A 217 -5.06 -10.75 -17.68
N GLY A 218 -3.96 -10.67 -16.93
CA GLY A 218 -3.34 -11.85 -16.30
C GLY A 218 -1.82 -11.87 -16.39
N GLY A 219 -1.26 -13.07 -16.22
CA GLY A 219 0.17 -13.35 -16.36
C GLY A 219 1.00 -12.93 -15.13
N VAL A 220 0.39 -12.67 -13.96
CA VAL A 220 1.09 -12.62 -12.68
C VAL A 220 1.10 -14.01 -12.07
N ALA A 221 2.29 -14.48 -11.70
CA ALA A 221 2.46 -15.74 -11.01
C ALA A 221 2.19 -15.56 -9.50
N TRP A 222 1.33 -16.43 -8.95
CA TRP A 222 0.97 -16.51 -7.54
C TRP A 222 1.58 -17.78 -6.95
N GLY A 223 2.50 -17.63 -5.99
CA GLY A 223 3.03 -18.74 -5.21
C GLY A 223 2.09 -19.06 -4.06
N VAL A 224 1.68 -20.33 -3.93
CA VAL A 224 0.91 -20.86 -2.82
C VAL A 224 1.75 -21.87 -2.08
N ASN A 225 1.90 -21.73 -0.76
CA ASN A 225 2.63 -22.70 0.04
C ASN A 225 2.02 -22.82 1.44
N VAL A 226 2.43 -23.86 2.16
CA VAL A 226 2.08 -24.11 3.55
C VAL A 226 3.29 -23.91 4.45
N TYR A 227 3.06 -23.58 5.70
CA TYR A 227 4.12 -23.38 6.68
C TYR A 227 3.69 -23.85 8.06
N ASP A 228 4.68 -24.07 8.92
CA ASP A 228 4.50 -24.39 10.33
C ASP A 228 5.05 -23.26 11.18
N GLY A 229 4.39 -22.97 12.29
CA GLY A 229 4.71 -21.87 13.17
C GLY A 229 3.76 -20.68 12.99
N ASP A 230 4.26 -19.49 13.24
CA ASP A 230 3.48 -18.26 13.10
C ASP A 230 3.72 -17.57 11.75
N TRP A 231 2.97 -16.50 11.49
CA TRP A 231 3.01 -15.72 10.27
C TRP A 231 4.41 -15.14 9.94
N ARG A 232 5.31 -15.04 10.92
CA ARG A 232 6.69 -14.55 10.69
C ARG A 232 7.51 -15.51 9.85
N VAL A 233 7.15 -16.79 9.82
CA VAL A 233 7.85 -17.79 8.99
C VAL A 233 7.73 -17.48 7.50
N PRO A 234 6.52 -17.39 6.90
CA PRO A 234 6.38 -17.00 5.49
C PRO A 234 6.77 -15.54 5.26
N ALA A 235 6.51 -14.62 6.19
CA ALA A 235 6.93 -13.23 6.09
C ALA A 235 8.46 -13.09 6.01
N ALA A 236 9.24 -13.91 6.73
CA ALA A 236 10.70 -13.92 6.62
C ALA A 236 11.17 -14.37 5.23
N ARG A 237 10.54 -15.42 4.65
CA ARG A 237 10.85 -15.86 3.27
C ARG A 237 10.55 -14.75 2.25
N TYR A 238 9.40 -14.08 2.39
CA TYR A 238 9.05 -12.96 1.53
C TYR A 238 10.01 -11.79 1.70
N ARG A 239 10.37 -11.43 2.93
CA ARG A 239 11.36 -10.39 3.23
C ARG A 239 12.71 -10.71 2.57
N ASP A 240 13.21 -11.93 2.70
CA ASP A 240 14.51 -12.33 2.13
C ASP A 240 14.50 -12.18 0.60
N TRP A 241 13.39 -12.57 -0.06
CA TRP A 241 13.22 -12.30 -1.47
C TRP A 241 13.19 -10.80 -1.79
N LEU A 242 12.38 -10.02 -1.07
CA LEU A 242 12.20 -8.57 -1.25
C LEU A 242 13.55 -7.83 -1.14
N TRP A 243 14.33 -8.17 -0.11
CA TRP A 243 15.64 -7.58 0.14
C TRP A 243 16.64 -7.89 -0.96
N LYS A 244 16.61 -9.09 -1.51
CA LYS A 244 17.44 -9.49 -2.65
C LYS A 244 16.98 -8.87 -3.96
N ALA A 245 15.69 -8.91 -4.24
CA ALA A 245 15.10 -8.46 -5.51
C ALA A 245 15.33 -6.97 -5.77
N TYR A 246 15.31 -6.14 -4.72
CA TYR A 246 15.45 -4.68 -4.81
C TYR A 246 16.79 -4.16 -4.27
N ASP A 247 17.74 -5.02 -3.94
CA ASP A 247 19.03 -4.66 -3.30
C ASP A 247 18.85 -3.72 -2.09
N LEU A 248 17.92 -4.09 -1.20
CA LEU A 248 17.56 -3.24 -0.08
C LEU A 248 18.68 -3.04 0.94
N ALA A 249 19.68 -3.94 0.97
CA ALA A 249 20.88 -3.73 1.76
C ALA A 249 21.72 -2.54 1.26
N ALA A 250 21.69 -2.24 -0.05
CA ALA A 250 22.31 -1.03 -0.59
C ALA A 250 21.49 0.24 -0.20
N GLU A 251 20.17 0.14 -0.21
CA GLU A 251 19.31 1.24 0.23
C GLU A 251 19.44 1.50 1.75
N GLU A 252 19.55 0.45 2.58
CA GLU A 252 19.79 0.59 4.04
C GLU A 252 21.05 1.43 4.32
N ARG A 253 22.13 1.20 3.59
CA ARG A 253 23.39 1.96 3.76
C ARG A 253 23.28 3.45 3.44
N LYS A 254 22.26 3.86 2.70
CA LYS A 254 22.00 5.27 2.37
C LYS A 254 21.15 5.97 3.45
N ARG A 255 20.57 5.21 4.38
CA ARG A 255 19.71 5.78 5.43
C ARG A 255 20.54 6.60 6.41
N PRO A 256 20.01 7.73 6.91
CA PRO A 256 20.72 8.55 7.87
C PRO A 256 20.96 7.78 9.18
N ALA A 257 22.14 7.95 9.76
CA ALA A 257 22.54 7.26 10.99
C ALA A 257 21.63 7.57 12.20
N TRP A 258 20.95 8.71 12.18
CA TRP A 258 20.04 9.12 13.25
C TRP A 258 18.68 8.39 13.21
N LEU A 259 18.27 7.79 12.07
CA LEU A 259 16.95 7.18 11.94
C LEU A 259 16.62 6.13 13.03
N PRO A 260 17.51 5.18 13.37
CA PRO A 260 17.23 4.22 14.43
C PRO A 260 17.20 4.82 15.83
N THR A 261 17.73 6.03 16.02
CA THR A 261 17.79 6.68 17.35
C THR A 261 16.54 7.49 17.70
N ILE A 262 15.65 7.74 16.71
CA ILE A 262 14.40 8.48 16.94
C ILE A 262 13.49 7.68 17.87
N THR A 263 13.10 8.29 18.99
CA THR A 263 12.21 7.71 20.00
C THR A 263 10.89 8.45 20.14
N LEU A 264 10.77 9.65 19.54
CA LEU A 264 9.57 10.47 19.51
C LEU A 264 9.41 11.12 18.14
N ALA A 265 8.19 11.14 17.64
CA ALA A 265 7.80 11.98 16.52
C ALA A 265 6.69 12.96 16.94
N LEU A 266 6.73 14.19 16.44
CA LEU A 266 5.58 15.08 16.43
C LEU A 266 5.00 15.13 15.04
N SER A 267 3.75 14.69 14.90
CA SER A 267 2.96 14.84 13.69
C SER A 267 2.19 16.16 13.76
N TRP A 268 2.13 16.91 12.65
CA TRP A 268 1.47 18.23 12.61
C TRP A 268 2.02 19.24 13.62
N CYS A 269 3.35 19.26 13.78
CA CYS A 269 4.03 20.14 14.74
C CYS A 269 3.80 21.63 14.38
N PRO A 270 3.28 22.46 15.31
CA PRO A 270 3.14 23.89 15.10
C PRO A 270 4.51 24.59 15.09
N THR A 271 4.60 25.77 14.47
CA THR A 271 5.81 26.59 14.42
C THR A 271 5.96 27.47 15.68
N ASP A 272 5.77 26.88 16.85
CA ASP A 272 5.90 27.52 18.17
C ASP A 272 7.31 27.31 18.74
N PRO A 273 8.14 28.38 18.88
CA PRO A 273 9.50 28.25 19.42
C PRO A 273 9.56 27.77 20.87
N ASP A 274 8.53 28.04 21.68
CA ASP A 274 8.49 27.64 23.09
C ASP A 274 8.26 26.14 23.25
N LEU A 275 7.60 25.52 22.25
CA LEU A 275 7.44 24.07 22.18
C LEU A 275 8.78 23.33 22.08
N LEU A 276 9.75 23.89 21.34
CA LEU A 276 11.09 23.29 21.22
C LEU A 276 11.82 23.28 22.56
N ASP A 277 11.73 24.38 23.33
CA ASP A 277 12.35 24.49 24.65
C ASP A 277 11.69 23.52 25.65
N ALA A 278 10.37 23.39 25.60
CA ALA A 278 9.62 22.44 26.42
C ALA A 278 9.98 20.97 26.10
N LEU A 279 10.05 20.61 24.81
CA LEU A 279 10.44 19.27 24.38
C LEU A 279 11.86 18.90 24.78
N ALA A 280 12.83 19.83 24.63
CA ALA A 280 14.23 19.59 24.95
C ALA A 280 14.47 19.31 26.45
N GLN A 281 13.55 19.75 27.34
CA GLN A 281 13.57 19.41 28.76
C GLN A 281 13.08 17.99 29.07
N ARG A 282 12.42 17.33 28.09
CA ARG A 282 11.77 16.04 28.29
C ARG A 282 12.43 14.88 27.49
N VAL A 283 12.90 15.18 26.29
CA VAL A 283 13.51 14.21 25.38
C VAL A 283 14.72 14.86 24.72
N PRO A 284 15.87 14.17 24.60
CA PRO A 284 17.02 14.68 23.85
C PRO A 284 16.61 15.07 22.42
N PRO A 285 16.90 16.32 21.99
CA PRO A 285 16.45 16.82 20.68
C PRO A 285 16.82 15.92 19.49
N GLU A 286 18.01 15.32 19.51
CA GLU A 286 18.52 14.41 18.48
C GLU A 286 17.75 13.09 18.37
N ARG A 287 16.80 12.83 19.27
CA ARG A 287 15.90 11.69 19.25
C ARG A 287 14.48 12.05 18.81
N VAL A 288 14.24 13.29 18.42
CA VAL A 288 12.91 13.79 18.09
C VAL A 288 12.84 14.16 16.61
N LEU A 289 11.82 13.65 15.92
CA LEU A 289 11.47 13.99 14.55
C LEU A 289 10.21 14.87 14.53
N LEU A 290 10.30 16.05 13.91
CA LEU A 290 9.21 17.03 13.84
C LEU A 290 8.69 17.13 12.39
N HIS A 291 7.45 16.68 12.12
CA HIS A 291 6.75 16.97 10.87
C HIS A 291 6.08 18.34 10.98
N VAL A 292 6.50 19.30 10.14
CA VAL A 292 6.11 20.70 10.20
C VAL A 292 5.29 21.11 8.97
N PRO A 293 3.95 21.15 9.05
CA PRO A 293 3.10 21.44 7.87
C PRO A 293 3.03 22.94 7.53
N ASN A 294 3.01 23.83 8.54
CA ASN A 294 2.69 25.25 8.38
C ASN A 294 3.94 26.15 8.47
N TRP A 295 4.95 25.90 7.63
CA TRP A 295 6.20 26.66 7.59
C TRP A 295 6.26 27.71 6.46
N ARG A 296 5.23 27.72 5.59
CA ARG A 296 5.16 28.53 4.37
C ARG A 296 4.36 29.83 4.60
N THR A 297 4.50 30.76 3.65
CA THR A 297 3.68 31.98 3.59
C THR A 297 2.24 31.67 3.20
N ASP A 298 2.04 30.63 2.39
CA ASP A 298 0.72 30.16 1.98
C ASP A 298 0.13 29.19 3.01
N GLN A 299 -1.18 29.05 2.99
CA GLN A 299 -1.84 28.03 3.80
C GLN A 299 -1.55 26.63 3.26
N TYR A 300 -1.84 25.61 4.08
CA TYR A 300 -1.80 24.23 3.69
C TYR A 300 -2.69 23.99 2.45
N ASP A 301 -2.22 23.22 1.48
CA ASP A 301 -2.88 22.94 0.19
C ASP A 301 -3.22 24.19 -0.66
N GLU A 302 -2.30 25.13 -0.70
CA GLU A 302 -2.37 26.27 -1.61
C GLU A 302 -1.06 26.44 -2.39
N ASN A 303 -1.17 26.89 -3.61
CA ASN A 303 -0.07 27.30 -4.51
C ASN A 303 0.99 26.24 -4.81
N TYR A 304 0.74 24.92 -4.55
CA TYR A 304 1.71 23.89 -4.91
C TYR A 304 2.05 23.91 -6.41
N PRO A 305 3.30 23.73 -6.80
CA PRO A 305 4.50 23.45 -6.00
C PRO A 305 5.31 24.69 -5.59
N ALA A 306 4.71 25.86 -5.39
CA ALA A 306 5.42 27.01 -4.84
C ALA A 306 5.57 26.86 -3.31
N PHE A 307 6.81 26.67 -2.85
CA PHE A 307 7.12 26.48 -1.43
C PHE A 307 7.96 27.65 -0.90
N VAL A 308 7.30 28.71 -0.46
CA VAL A 308 7.95 29.91 0.06
C VAL A 308 7.88 29.93 1.59
N ALA A 309 9.03 29.85 2.26
CA ALA A 309 9.10 29.87 3.72
C ALA A 309 8.68 31.24 4.29
N SER A 310 7.81 31.23 5.31
CA SER A 310 7.52 32.41 6.12
C SER A 310 8.69 32.78 7.01
N ASP A 311 8.75 34.01 7.51
CA ASP A 311 9.79 34.42 8.44
C ASP A 311 9.71 33.65 9.77
N GLU A 312 8.49 33.34 10.24
CA GLU A 312 8.24 32.50 11.42
C GLU A 312 8.70 31.06 11.17
N GLY A 313 8.35 30.48 10.02
CA GLY A 313 8.81 29.15 9.63
C GLY A 313 10.33 29.05 9.54
N LYS A 314 11.00 30.06 8.95
CA LYS A 314 12.48 30.14 8.90
C LYS A 314 13.08 30.20 10.28
N ALA A 315 12.54 31.03 11.16
CA ALA A 315 13.03 31.18 12.53
C ALA A 315 12.88 29.89 13.33
N PHE A 316 11.71 29.25 13.23
CA PHE A 316 11.43 27.97 13.90
C PHE A 316 12.39 26.87 13.43
N ILE A 317 12.50 26.66 12.12
CA ILE A 317 13.36 25.61 11.52
C ILE A 317 14.82 25.81 11.95
N ARG A 318 15.34 27.04 11.88
CA ARG A 318 16.72 27.33 12.30
C ARG A 318 16.96 27.09 13.78
N LYS A 319 16.01 27.48 14.65
CA LYS A 319 16.10 27.23 16.11
C LYS A 319 16.10 25.72 16.38
N ALA A 320 15.16 24.97 15.81
CA ALA A 320 15.04 23.55 16.05
C ALA A 320 16.30 22.79 15.63
N GLN A 321 16.86 23.11 14.45
CA GLN A 321 18.12 22.48 13.99
C GLN A 321 19.31 22.87 14.87
N ALA A 322 19.41 24.13 15.29
CA ALA A 322 20.47 24.57 16.22
C ALA A 322 20.40 23.83 17.57
N MET A 323 19.21 23.38 17.98
CA MET A 323 19.01 22.56 19.18
C MET A 323 19.26 21.06 18.94
N GLY A 324 19.36 20.62 17.68
CA GLY A 324 19.61 19.22 17.30
C GLY A 324 18.39 18.40 16.95
N PHE A 325 17.20 19.00 16.82
CA PHE A 325 16.00 18.32 16.33
C PHE A 325 16.10 17.96 14.86
N HIS A 326 15.51 16.83 14.46
CA HIS A 326 15.29 16.48 13.07
C HIS A 326 13.95 17.04 12.60
N LEU A 327 13.97 17.86 11.54
CA LEU A 327 12.77 18.50 11.03
C LEU A 327 12.46 18.05 9.62
N ALA A 328 11.21 17.72 9.40
CA ALA A 328 10.63 17.40 8.11
C ALA A 328 9.58 18.45 7.71
N PRO A 329 10.00 19.58 7.10
CA PRO A 329 9.04 20.51 6.52
C PRO A 329 8.21 19.82 5.44
N HIS A 330 6.93 20.16 5.39
CA HIS A 330 5.96 19.53 4.52
C HIS A 330 6.06 20.07 3.10
N PHE A 331 6.26 19.16 2.16
CA PHE A 331 6.12 19.33 0.71
C PHE A 331 5.05 18.36 0.21
N ASN A 332 4.82 18.32 -1.10
CA ASN A 332 3.89 17.38 -1.70
C ASN A 332 4.52 16.70 -2.92
N THR A 333 4.09 15.46 -3.24
CA THR A 333 4.67 14.70 -4.37
C THR A 333 4.00 15.00 -5.69
N VAL A 334 2.68 14.92 -5.76
CA VAL A 334 1.92 14.94 -7.02
C VAL A 334 0.84 16.01 -7.08
N ASP A 335 0.48 16.63 -5.97
CA ASP A 335 -0.57 17.65 -5.96
C ASP A 335 -0.06 18.97 -6.53
N MET A 336 -0.90 19.58 -7.34
CA MET A 336 -0.68 20.89 -7.96
C MET A 336 -1.92 21.76 -7.80
N ASP A 337 -1.71 23.04 -7.49
CA ASP A 337 -2.77 24.04 -7.53
C ASP A 337 -3.15 24.34 -9.00
N PRO A 338 -4.39 24.05 -9.42
CA PRO A 338 -4.81 24.27 -10.81
C PRO A 338 -4.90 25.75 -11.21
N THR A 339 -4.75 26.67 -10.25
CA THR A 339 -4.68 28.11 -10.51
C THR A 339 -3.25 28.62 -10.67
N GLY A 340 -2.24 27.76 -10.41
CA GLY A 340 -0.82 28.09 -10.53
C GLY A 340 -0.35 28.24 -11.98
N PRO A 341 0.74 28.97 -12.20
CA PRO A 341 1.22 29.30 -13.55
C PRO A 341 1.76 28.09 -14.33
N VAL A 342 2.14 27.01 -13.63
CA VAL A 342 2.68 25.80 -14.26
C VAL A 342 1.56 24.86 -14.72
N TYR A 343 0.38 24.94 -14.14
CA TYR A 343 -0.73 24.05 -14.46
C TYR A 343 -1.09 23.97 -15.95
N PRO A 344 -1.20 25.08 -16.72
CA PRO A 344 -1.54 25.00 -18.14
C PRO A 344 -0.56 24.14 -18.97
N LEU A 345 0.69 23.97 -18.51
CA LEU A 345 1.71 23.18 -19.19
C LEU A 345 1.60 21.69 -18.87
N LEU A 346 1.03 21.33 -17.72
CA LEU A 346 1.04 19.97 -17.18
C LEU A 346 -0.35 19.32 -17.11
N ARG A 347 -1.43 20.07 -17.33
CA ARG A 347 -2.81 19.64 -17.15
C ARG A 347 -3.18 18.35 -17.89
N ASP A 348 -2.57 18.08 -19.02
CA ASP A 348 -2.88 16.90 -19.83
C ASP A 348 -2.30 15.60 -19.22
N PHE A 349 -1.40 15.74 -18.23
CA PHE A 349 -0.77 14.64 -17.48
C PHE A 349 -1.38 14.47 -16.08
N GLN A 350 -2.56 15.03 -15.83
CA GLN A 350 -3.28 14.79 -14.58
C GLN A 350 -3.70 13.33 -14.46
N TYR A 351 -3.72 12.83 -13.23
CA TYR A 351 -4.29 11.53 -12.91
C TYR A 351 -5.75 11.43 -13.37
N ARG A 352 -6.09 10.31 -13.98
CA ARG A 352 -7.45 9.95 -14.34
C ARG A 352 -7.83 8.62 -13.71
N ASP A 353 -8.92 8.64 -12.98
CA ASP A 353 -9.45 7.45 -12.33
C ASP A 353 -9.73 6.32 -13.34
N LEU A 354 -9.23 5.13 -13.04
CA LEU A 354 -9.34 3.96 -13.93
C LEU A 354 -10.79 3.61 -14.26
N TRP A 355 -11.67 3.70 -13.27
CA TRP A 355 -13.07 3.27 -13.35
C TRP A 355 -13.98 4.31 -13.99
N SER A 356 -13.86 5.56 -13.62
CA SER A 356 -14.71 6.65 -14.09
C SER A 356 -14.10 7.46 -15.24
N GLY A 357 -12.77 7.44 -15.40
CA GLY A 357 -12.02 8.32 -16.30
C GLY A 357 -11.97 9.78 -15.86
N ARG A 358 -12.52 10.11 -14.67
CA ARG A 358 -12.53 11.47 -14.12
C ARG A 358 -11.14 11.87 -13.63
N LEU A 359 -10.90 13.17 -13.58
CA LEU A 359 -9.67 13.71 -13.00
C LEU A 359 -9.59 13.40 -11.51
N HIS A 360 -8.46 12.86 -11.08
CA HIS A 360 -8.13 12.70 -9.68
C HIS A 360 -7.64 14.00 -9.08
N GLY A 361 -7.98 14.22 -7.82
CA GLY A 361 -7.50 15.34 -7.06
C GLY A 361 -7.97 15.29 -5.61
N TRP A 362 -7.80 16.39 -4.94
CA TRP A 362 -8.26 16.62 -3.58
C TRP A 362 -9.10 17.89 -3.51
N GLY A 363 -10.23 17.84 -2.83
CA GLY A 363 -11.08 19.00 -2.66
C GLY A 363 -11.66 19.06 -1.25
N TRP A 364 -11.24 20.03 -0.46
CA TRP A 364 -11.68 20.19 0.93
C TRP A 364 -13.19 20.46 1.06
N ALA A 365 -13.77 21.18 0.09
CA ALA A 365 -15.19 21.51 0.12
C ALA A 365 -16.10 20.36 -0.32
N ASP A 366 -15.60 19.50 -1.21
CA ASP A 366 -16.39 18.42 -1.82
C ASP A 366 -16.00 17.04 -1.26
N GLY A 367 -15.17 17.02 -0.24
CA GLY A 367 -14.87 15.91 0.65
C GLY A 367 -14.30 14.69 -0.01
N GLY A 368 -13.02 14.67 -0.34
CA GLY A 368 -12.41 13.40 -0.51
C GLY A 368 -11.39 13.24 -1.61
N TYR A 369 -10.66 12.22 -1.43
CA TYR A 369 -9.49 11.79 -2.15
C TYR A 369 -9.66 11.62 -3.67
N LEU A 370 -10.84 11.18 -4.13
CA LEU A 370 -11.15 11.00 -5.55
C LEU A 370 -12.07 12.09 -6.12
N SER A 371 -12.41 13.09 -5.32
CA SER A 371 -13.38 14.11 -5.67
C SER A 371 -12.69 15.35 -6.20
N VAL A 372 -12.63 15.49 -7.52
CA VAL A 372 -12.26 16.76 -8.15
C VAL A 372 -13.54 17.42 -8.63
N PRO A 373 -13.82 18.68 -8.24
CA PRO A 373 -14.99 19.40 -8.71
C PRO A 373 -15.04 19.40 -10.24
N GLU A 374 -16.18 19.06 -10.81
CA GLU A 374 -16.37 19.04 -12.27
C GLU A 374 -16.33 20.46 -12.86
N SER A 375 -16.71 21.46 -12.09
CA SER A 375 -16.72 22.85 -12.50
C SER A 375 -15.32 23.46 -12.45
N ASN A 376 -14.77 23.77 -13.61
CA ASN A 376 -13.53 24.57 -13.72
C ASN A 376 -13.69 25.94 -13.04
N LEU A 377 -14.89 26.47 -12.97
CA LEU A 377 -15.18 27.75 -12.31
C LEU A 377 -14.95 27.65 -10.80
N ALA A 378 -15.39 26.55 -10.17
CA ALA A 378 -15.14 26.31 -8.75
C ALA A 378 -13.63 26.16 -8.47
N ARG A 379 -12.89 25.50 -9.36
CA ARG A 379 -11.43 25.31 -9.21
C ARG A 379 -10.61 26.58 -9.41
N THR A 380 -11.09 27.54 -10.21
CA THR A 380 -10.31 28.73 -10.59
C THR A 380 -10.75 30.01 -9.91
N LYS A 381 -11.98 30.11 -9.43
CA LYS A 381 -12.54 31.35 -8.86
C LYS A 381 -12.89 31.27 -7.37
N HIS A 382 -13.12 30.08 -6.83
CA HIS A 382 -13.45 29.87 -5.43
C HIS A 382 -12.22 29.37 -4.67
N ARG A 383 -11.31 30.28 -4.36
CA ARG A 383 -10.08 29.97 -3.59
C ARG A 383 -10.36 29.57 -2.13
N ASP A 384 -11.54 29.86 -1.61
CA ASP A 384 -12.06 29.33 -0.36
C ASP A 384 -12.27 27.79 -0.41
N LYS A 385 -12.41 27.25 -1.64
CA LYS A 385 -12.46 25.83 -1.90
C LYS A 385 -11.10 25.37 -2.40
N LYS A 386 -10.29 24.86 -1.50
CA LYS A 386 -8.98 24.30 -1.84
C LYS A 386 -9.16 23.05 -2.70
N VAL A 387 -8.64 23.11 -3.91
CA VAL A 387 -8.65 22.02 -4.88
C VAL A 387 -7.25 21.80 -5.38
N MET A 388 -6.73 20.59 -5.20
CA MET A 388 -5.49 20.12 -5.80
C MET A 388 -5.79 19.09 -6.87
N VAL A 389 -5.04 19.13 -7.95
CA VAL A 389 -5.04 18.09 -8.98
C VAL A 389 -3.76 17.27 -8.86
N LYS A 390 -3.82 15.99 -9.22
CA LYS A 390 -2.65 15.11 -9.14
C LYS A 390 -1.98 15.00 -10.50
N ILE A 391 -0.70 15.33 -10.58
CA ILE A 391 0.12 15.20 -11.79
C ILE A 391 0.87 13.88 -11.78
N HIS A 392 0.92 13.21 -12.92
CA HIS A 392 1.57 11.90 -13.04
C HIS A 392 3.08 11.98 -12.77
N PRO A 393 3.60 11.25 -11.76
CA PRO A 393 5.02 11.36 -11.36
C PRO A 393 6.00 10.74 -12.37
N GLY A 394 5.50 9.98 -13.35
CA GLY A 394 6.28 9.52 -14.49
C GLY A 394 6.77 10.66 -15.39
N LEU A 395 6.09 11.82 -15.39
CA LEU A 395 6.46 12.98 -16.20
C LEU A 395 7.75 13.64 -15.67
N ALA A 396 8.81 13.61 -16.45
CA ALA A 396 10.11 14.18 -16.06
C ALA A 396 10.03 15.69 -15.80
N MET A 397 9.24 16.43 -16.59
CA MET A 397 9.03 17.86 -16.39
C MET A 397 8.42 18.15 -15.01
N TRP A 398 7.45 17.34 -14.55
CA TRP A 398 6.89 17.50 -13.21
C TRP A 398 7.94 17.29 -12.12
N ARG A 399 8.73 16.22 -12.21
CA ARG A 399 9.80 15.93 -11.25
C ARG A 399 10.83 17.06 -11.20
N SER A 400 11.19 17.65 -12.35
CA SER A 400 12.10 18.81 -12.42
C SER A 400 11.49 20.04 -11.74
N VAL A 401 10.24 20.37 -12.04
CA VAL A 401 9.53 21.52 -11.43
C VAL A 401 9.47 21.37 -9.90
N LEU A 402 9.12 20.17 -9.41
CA LEU A 402 9.08 19.91 -7.97
C LEU A 402 10.48 20.00 -7.34
N GLY A 403 11.49 19.40 -7.95
CA GLY A 403 12.86 19.43 -7.48
C GLY A 403 13.42 20.86 -7.40
N GLU A 404 13.20 21.68 -8.44
CA GLU A 404 13.57 23.10 -8.44
C GLU A 404 12.87 23.90 -7.33
N SER A 405 11.61 23.61 -7.08
CA SER A 405 10.82 24.25 -6.02
C SER A 405 11.33 23.90 -4.61
N ILE A 406 11.70 22.63 -4.39
CA ILE A 406 12.31 22.18 -3.12
C ILE A 406 13.70 22.82 -2.95
N LEU A 407 14.53 22.86 -3.99
CA LEU A 407 15.84 23.49 -3.95
C LEU A 407 15.76 24.99 -3.66
N ALA A 408 14.77 25.68 -4.24
CA ALA A 408 14.54 27.10 -3.96
C ALA A 408 14.19 27.35 -2.49
N ALA A 409 13.36 26.50 -1.90
CA ALA A 409 13.04 26.55 -0.48
C ALA A 409 14.27 26.24 0.40
N ALA A 410 15.10 25.28 -0.03
CA ALA A 410 16.30 24.86 0.69
C ALA A 410 17.43 25.92 0.68
N GLN A 411 17.45 26.87 -0.26
CA GLN A 411 18.46 27.95 -0.28
C GLN A 411 18.45 28.79 0.98
N ASP A 412 17.27 28.98 1.59
CA ASP A 412 17.08 29.76 2.79
C ASP A 412 17.08 28.91 4.09
N LEU A 413 17.02 27.58 3.95
CA LEU A 413 16.82 26.64 5.04
C LEU A 413 17.83 25.49 4.99
N PRO A 414 18.55 25.20 6.07
CA PRO A 414 19.47 24.07 6.14
C PRO A 414 18.66 22.77 6.31
N LEU A 415 18.08 22.22 5.24
CA LEU A 415 17.24 21.02 5.31
C LEU A 415 18.10 19.75 5.33
N ASP A 416 17.94 18.92 6.35
CA ASP A 416 18.45 17.55 6.42
C ASP A 416 17.35 16.50 6.11
N THR A 417 16.10 16.94 6.16
CA THR A 417 14.93 16.10 5.98
C THR A 417 13.80 16.89 5.32
N VAL A 418 13.02 16.23 4.49
CA VAL A 418 11.76 16.75 3.92
C VAL A 418 10.65 15.73 4.11
N PHE A 419 9.42 16.18 4.29
CA PHE A 419 8.24 15.32 4.22
C PHE A 419 7.52 15.57 2.91
N THR A 420 7.25 14.51 2.15
CA THR A 420 6.57 14.56 0.85
C THR A 420 5.21 13.88 0.95
N ASP A 421 4.17 14.68 1.04
CA ASP A 421 2.78 14.24 1.18
C ASP A 421 2.28 13.49 -0.07
N VAL A 422 1.20 12.72 0.08
CA VAL A 422 0.51 11.90 -0.93
C VAL A 422 1.40 10.91 -1.70
N SER A 423 2.53 10.52 -1.13
CA SER A 423 3.42 9.49 -1.71
C SER A 423 2.76 8.11 -1.83
N LEU A 424 1.65 7.88 -1.12
CA LEU A 424 0.83 6.65 -1.25
C LEU A 424 0.05 6.59 -2.58
N CYS A 425 -0.11 7.69 -3.31
CA CYS A 425 -0.96 7.78 -4.51
C CYS A 425 -0.32 7.12 -5.73
N VAL A 426 -0.26 5.81 -5.73
CA VAL A 426 0.43 4.97 -6.72
C VAL A 426 -0.46 3.91 -7.38
N SER A 427 -1.78 4.12 -7.38
CA SER A 427 -2.76 3.21 -7.99
C SER A 427 -2.68 3.18 -9.51
N ASN A 428 -3.32 2.16 -10.10
CA ASN A 428 -3.52 2.09 -11.54
C ASN A 428 -4.47 3.20 -12.02
N LEU A 429 -4.16 3.79 -13.16
CA LEU A 429 -4.87 4.95 -13.70
C LEU A 429 -5.36 4.69 -15.12
N GLN A 430 -6.33 5.49 -15.57
CA GLN A 430 -6.76 5.51 -16.96
C GLN A 430 -5.62 5.93 -17.90
N ASN A 431 -4.78 6.88 -17.48
CA ASN A 431 -3.53 7.25 -18.14
C ASN A 431 -2.33 6.61 -17.42
N ALA A 432 -2.32 5.27 -17.35
CA ALA A 432 -1.37 4.50 -16.55
C ALA A 432 0.10 4.68 -16.92
N MET A 433 0.40 5.06 -18.17
CA MET A 433 1.77 5.16 -18.67
C MET A 433 2.09 6.56 -19.16
N VAL A 434 3.02 7.22 -18.49
CA VAL A 434 3.59 8.51 -18.92
C VAL A 434 5.10 8.38 -18.99
N GLU A 435 5.67 8.71 -20.15
CA GLU A 435 7.10 8.54 -20.45
C GLU A 435 7.64 7.12 -20.13
N GLY A 436 6.79 6.10 -20.34
CA GLY A 436 7.14 4.70 -20.09
C GLY A 436 7.13 4.28 -18.63
N MET A 437 6.61 5.11 -17.73
CA MET A 437 6.50 4.82 -16.29
C MET A 437 5.05 4.76 -15.85
N THR A 438 4.73 3.80 -14.97
CA THR A 438 3.49 3.77 -14.19
C THR A 438 3.53 4.79 -13.04
N PRO A 439 2.40 5.12 -12.39
CA PRO A 439 2.42 5.92 -11.16
C PRO A 439 3.35 5.37 -10.07
N ALA A 440 3.41 4.04 -9.90
CA ALA A 440 4.29 3.39 -8.93
C ALA A 440 5.79 3.60 -9.26
N GLU A 441 6.19 3.35 -10.51
CA GLU A 441 7.57 3.59 -10.98
C GLU A 441 7.93 5.07 -10.94
N GLY A 442 7.00 5.93 -11.38
CA GLY A 442 7.17 7.37 -11.37
C GLY A 442 7.33 7.94 -9.96
N MET A 443 6.54 7.44 -8.98
CA MET A 443 6.64 7.86 -7.58
C MET A 443 7.98 7.45 -6.96
N LEU A 444 8.43 6.21 -7.18
CA LEU A 444 9.75 5.78 -6.72
C LEU A 444 10.86 6.65 -7.32
N ARG A 445 10.75 6.97 -8.62
CA ARG A 445 11.71 7.86 -9.29
C ARG A 445 11.68 9.26 -8.69
N LEU A 446 10.50 9.83 -8.45
CA LEU A 446 10.31 11.15 -7.85
C LEU A 446 10.94 11.21 -6.45
N ILE A 447 10.68 10.23 -5.58
CA ILE A 447 11.26 10.17 -4.24
C ILE A 447 12.80 10.12 -4.30
N ARG A 448 13.35 9.33 -5.23
CA ARG A 448 14.80 9.24 -5.44
C ARG A 448 15.39 10.54 -6.00
N ASP A 449 14.70 11.20 -6.92
CA ASP A 449 15.09 12.50 -7.45
C ASP A 449 15.13 13.54 -6.31
N VAL A 450 14.12 13.57 -5.44
CA VAL A 450 14.09 14.44 -4.23
C VAL A 450 15.24 14.10 -3.28
N SER A 451 15.47 12.83 -2.97
CA SER A 451 16.57 12.40 -2.09
C SER A 451 17.95 12.79 -2.62
N SER A 452 18.09 12.96 -3.93
CA SER A 452 19.35 13.36 -4.57
C SER A 452 19.57 14.88 -4.63
N LEU A 453 18.64 15.70 -4.16
CA LEU A 453 18.78 17.18 -4.14
C LEU A 453 19.79 17.66 -3.11
N GLY A 454 20.16 16.86 -2.11
CA GLY A 454 21.15 17.19 -1.09
C GLY A 454 21.86 15.95 -0.56
N ASP A 455 23.11 16.11 -0.13
CA ASP A 455 23.89 15.03 0.48
C ASP A 455 23.23 14.60 1.81
N GLY A 456 22.76 13.34 1.84
CA GLY A 456 22.11 12.79 3.05
C GLY A 456 20.70 13.29 3.33
N LEU A 457 20.04 13.95 2.36
CA LEU A 457 18.67 14.41 2.52
C LEU A 457 17.72 13.22 2.73
N ALA A 458 17.12 13.15 3.91
CA ALA A 458 16.12 12.16 4.23
C ALA A 458 14.76 12.57 3.66
N VAL A 459 14.01 11.63 3.10
CA VAL A 459 12.67 11.87 2.56
C VAL A 459 11.65 11.09 3.38
N GLY A 460 10.74 11.80 4.02
CA GLY A 460 9.54 11.24 4.62
C GLY A 460 8.37 11.24 3.65
N GLY A 461 7.31 10.50 3.97
CA GLY A 461 6.12 10.44 3.12
C GLY A 461 4.85 10.11 3.86
N GLU A 462 3.75 10.09 3.12
CA GLU A 462 2.44 9.66 3.59
C GLU A 462 2.15 8.24 3.08
N GLY A 463 1.88 7.31 3.99
CA GLY A 463 1.71 5.90 3.68
C GLY A 463 3.00 5.21 3.22
N LEU A 464 3.05 3.93 3.36
CA LEU A 464 4.26 3.15 3.08
C LEU A 464 3.89 1.82 2.44
N ASN A 465 4.52 1.51 1.32
CA ASN A 465 4.36 0.26 0.60
C ASN A 465 5.71 -0.25 0.07
N GLU A 466 5.74 -1.43 -0.52
CA GLU A 466 6.99 -2.06 -1.00
C GLU A 466 7.69 -1.29 -2.13
N ILE A 467 7.03 -0.33 -2.77
CA ILE A 467 7.63 0.54 -3.78
C ILE A 467 8.27 1.75 -3.10
N THR A 468 7.48 2.49 -2.32
CA THR A 468 7.91 3.75 -1.72
C THR A 468 8.96 3.57 -0.62
N MET A 469 8.93 2.43 0.14
CA MET A 469 9.94 2.12 1.15
C MET A 469 11.37 2.03 0.59
N GLN A 470 11.53 1.86 -0.72
CA GLN A 470 12.83 1.83 -1.38
C GLN A 470 13.51 3.22 -1.39
N GLY A 471 12.77 4.30 -1.20
CA GLY A 471 13.27 5.67 -1.18
C GLY A 471 12.94 6.45 0.09
N LEU A 472 11.78 6.17 0.71
CA LEU A 472 11.37 6.84 1.93
C LEU A 472 12.19 6.36 3.15
N THR A 473 12.45 7.29 4.05
CA THR A 473 13.15 7.06 5.33
C THR A 473 12.16 6.85 6.48
N PHE A 474 11.06 7.59 6.45
CA PHE A 474 9.94 7.43 7.37
C PHE A 474 8.63 7.78 6.68
N ALA A 475 7.50 7.36 7.26
CA ALA A 475 6.20 7.66 6.70
C ALA A 475 5.11 7.74 7.77
N GLN A 476 4.12 8.60 7.54
CA GLN A 476 2.88 8.59 8.32
C GLN A 476 2.07 7.34 8.02
N ALA A 477 1.56 6.66 9.05
CA ALA A 477 0.77 5.45 8.95
C ALA A 477 -0.73 5.76 9.03
N HIS A 478 -1.49 5.28 8.06
CA HIS A 478 -2.94 5.36 8.07
C HIS A 478 -3.57 4.22 8.88
N LEU A 479 -4.74 4.46 9.44
CA LEU A 479 -5.54 3.47 10.16
C LEU A 479 -6.45 2.69 9.20
N LEU A 480 -6.81 1.46 9.57
CA LEU A 480 -7.84 0.68 8.89
C LEU A 480 -9.23 1.28 9.18
N THR A 481 -9.42 1.77 10.39
CA THR A 481 -10.65 2.40 10.87
C THR A 481 -10.34 3.45 11.93
N GLU A 482 -11.17 4.47 12.05
CA GLU A 482 -11.18 5.47 13.13
C GLU A 482 -12.43 5.35 14.02
N ASP A 483 -13.29 4.36 13.75
CA ASP A 483 -14.47 4.07 14.58
C ASP A 483 -14.04 3.49 15.94
N PRO A 484 -14.33 4.18 17.07
CA PRO A 484 -13.91 3.74 18.41
C PRO A 484 -14.39 2.34 18.78
N GLU A 485 -15.58 1.92 18.34
CA GLU A 485 -16.09 0.57 18.65
C GLU A 485 -15.33 -0.52 17.90
N GLN A 486 -14.86 -0.22 16.69
CA GLN A 486 -14.03 -1.13 15.91
C GLN A 486 -12.59 -1.17 16.44
N LEU A 487 -12.05 -0.04 16.88
CA LEU A 487 -10.71 0.09 17.46
C LEU A 487 -10.56 -0.69 18.79
N LYS A 488 -11.64 -0.99 19.51
CA LYS A 488 -11.59 -1.84 20.72
C LYS A 488 -11.16 -3.28 20.45
N ARG A 489 -11.25 -3.73 19.19
CA ARG A 489 -10.79 -5.05 18.76
C ARG A 489 -9.36 -4.96 18.23
N PRO A 490 -8.43 -5.79 18.75
CA PRO A 490 -7.06 -5.79 18.22
C PRO A 490 -7.07 -6.33 16.78
N TYR A 491 -6.66 -5.52 15.81
CA TYR A 491 -6.54 -5.93 14.42
C TYR A 491 -5.14 -5.72 13.84
N ALA A 492 -4.33 -4.90 14.49
CA ALA A 492 -3.04 -4.47 13.97
C ALA A 492 -1.92 -5.44 14.32
N CYS A 493 -0.95 -5.57 13.43
CA CYS A 493 0.30 -6.29 13.68
C CYS A 493 1.48 -5.59 12.98
N ASP A 494 2.69 -5.94 13.37
CA ASP A 494 3.94 -5.32 12.91
C ASP A 494 4.46 -5.89 11.57
N LEU A 495 3.59 -6.40 10.70
CA LEU A 495 4.02 -7.10 9.49
C LEU A 495 4.91 -6.25 8.59
N ASN A 496 4.51 -5.01 8.27
CA ASN A 496 5.31 -4.15 7.39
C ASN A 496 6.64 -3.76 8.03
N GLN A 497 6.65 -3.46 9.32
CA GLN A 497 7.90 -3.16 10.05
C GLN A 497 8.80 -4.40 10.15
N PHE A 498 8.23 -5.60 10.21
CA PHE A 498 8.99 -6.84 10.10
C PHE A 498 9.65 -7.00 8.72
N LEU A 499 8.97 -6.59 7.65
CA LEU A 499 9.48 -6.69 6.28
C LEU A 499 10.60 -5.67 5.99
N TRP A 500 10.44 -4.41 6.39
CA TRP A 500 11.34 -3.32 5.98
C TRP A 500 11.60 -2.22 7.02
N GLY A 501 11.29 -2.44 8.30
CA GLY A 501 11.46 -1.43 9.36
C GLY A 501 12.87 -0.89 9.56
N LYS A 502 13.89 -1.57 9.01
CA LYS A 502 15.28 -1.05 8.98
C LYS A 502 15.49 0.04 7.93
N LEU A 503 14.66 0.06 6.89
CA LEU A 503 14.75 1.02 5.80
C LEU A 503 13.90 2.25 6.05
N CYS A 504 12.69 2.02 6.54
CA CYS A 504 11.70 3.05 6.70
C CYS A 504 10.88 2.82 7.97
N ARG A 505 10.85 3.82 8.84
CA ARG A 505 10.09 3.79 10.08
C ARG A 505 8.73 4.46 9.87
N ILE A 506 7.71 3.98 10.56
CA ILE A 506 6.40 4.64 10.54
C ILE A 506 6.18 5.51 11.77
N ILE A 507 5.43 6.59 11.61
CA ILE A 507 4.94 7.50 12.65
C ILE A 507 3.41 7.57 12.57
N GLY A 508 2.76 7.95 13.66
CA GLY A 508 1.31 8.16 13.68
C GLY A 508 0.90 9.36 12.80
N TYR A 509 -0.30 9.30 12.25
CA TYR A 509 -0.88 10.34 11.40
C TYR A 509 -1.96 11.14 12.13
N THR A 510 -3.06 10.49 12.52
CA THR A 510 -4.21 11.09 13.21
C THR A 510 -4.34 10.57 14.65
N HIS A 511 -5.13 11.25 15.49
CA HIS A 511 -5.44 10.84 16.86
C HIS A 511 -4.22 10.60 17.77
N CYS A 512 -3.18 11.42 17.59
CA CYS A 512 -1.96 11.34 18.40
C CYS A 512 -1.95 12.35 19.60
N GLY A 513 -3.06 13.07 19.85
CA GLY A 513 -3.16 14.08 20.90
C GLY A 513 -3.19 13.52 22.33
N GLY A 514 -3.67 12.30 22.52
CA GLY A 514 -3.71 11.67 23.85
C GLY A 514 -4.78 12.20 24.81
N GLN A 515 -5.82 12.86 24.29
CA GLN A 515 -6.84 13.52 25.11
C GLN A 515 -8.18 12.76 25.14
N SER A 516 -8.40 11.85 24.21
CA SER A 516 -9.66 11.12 24.06
C SER A 516 -9.48 9.61 24.24
N GLU A 517 -10.60 8.90 24.43
CA GLU A 517 -10.60 7.42 24.38
C GLU A 517 -10.15 6.91 23.01
N THR A 518 -10.56 7.59 21.94
CA THR A 518 -10.14 7.28 20.56
C THR A 518 -8.63 7.38 20.42
N ASP A 519 -7.99 8.42 20.95
CA ASP A 519 -6.54 8.58 20.89
C ASP A 519 -5.79 7.44 21.60
N ARG A 520 -6.33 6.95 22.71
CA ARG A 520 -5.74 5.78 23.41
C ARG A 520 -5.83 4.51 22.60
N LEU A 521 -6.99 4.26 21.96
CA LEU A 521 -7.22 3.09 21.13
C LEU A 521 -6.34 3.14 19.87
N VAL A 522 -6.25 4.29 19.22
CA VAL A 522 -5.40 4.52 18.05
C VAL A 522 -3.92 4.34 18.38
N ARG A 523 -3.47 4.81 19.53
CA ARG A 523 -2.09 4.59 19.99
C ARG A 523 -1.78 3.11 20.13
N ALA A 524 -2.71 2.30 20.66
CA ALA A 524 -2.50 0.86 20.75
C ALA A 524 -2.35 0.21 19.35
N VAL A 525 -3.03 0.73 18.34
CA VAL A 525 -2.85 0.29 16.95
C VAL A 525 -1.45 0.64 16.45
N TYR A 526 -1.00 1.89 16.60
CA TYR A 526 0.34 2.30 16.17
C TYR A 526 1.45 1.54 16.92
N ASP A 527 1.29 1.31 18.23
CA ASP A 527 2.22 0.48 19.00
C ASP A 527 2.30 -0.95 18.45
N ALA A 528 1.14 -1.56 18.13
CA ALA A 528 1.07 -2.90 17.55
C ALA A 528 1.69 -2.98 16.15
N GLN A 529 1.65 -1.90 15.38
CA GLN A 529 2.28 -1.77 14.06
C GLN A 529 3.79 -1.49 14.14
N GLY A 530 4.33 -1.19 15.33
CA GLY A 530 5.74 -0.86 15.54
C GLY A 530 6.11 0.59 15.14
N ALA A 531 5.15 1.51 15.20
CA ALA A 531 5.39 2.91 14.92
C ALA A 531 6.27 3.56 16.00
N ILE A 532 7.03 4.59 15.60
CA ILE A 532 7.68 5.50 16.54
C ILE A 532 6.59 6.17 17.38
N PRO A 533 6.71 6.22 18.72
CA PRO A 533 5.80 6.97 19.57
C PRO A 533 5.55 8.37 19.02
N THR A 534 4.30 8.71 18.75
CA THR A 534 3.95 9.96 18.06
C THR A 534 2.98 10.78 18.91
N LEU A 535 3.20 12.09 18.93
CA LEU A 535 2.31 13.08 19.53
C LEU A 535 1.86 14.10 18.48
N THR A 536 0.65 14.61 18.64
CA THR A 536 0.15 15.85 18.05
C THR A 536 -0.18 16.78 19.20
N VAL A 537 0.43 17.95 19.22
CA VAL A 537 0.26 18.97 20.26
C VAL A 537 0.08 20.34 19.59
N ASP A 538 -0.74 21.18 20.21
CA ASP A 538 -1.03 22.52 19.70
C ASP A 538 -0.15 23.60 20.33
N SER A 539 0.47 23.33 21.50
CA SER A 539 1.27 24.31 22.23
C SER A 539 2.31 23.68 23.17
N ALA A 540 3.24 24.51 23.64
CA ALA A 540 4.21 24.16 24.67
C ALA A 540 3.56 23.74 26.00
N GLU A 541 2.35 24.23 26.32
CA GLU A 541 1.65 23.91 27.57
C GLU A 541 1.34 22.41 27.68
N GLU A 542 0.99 21.75 26.56
CA GLU A 542 0.71 20.31 26.56
C GLU A 542 1.95 19.45 26.85
N ILE A 543 3.15 19.99 26.68
CA ILE A 543 4.41 19.32 27.04
C ILE A 543 4.84 19.66 28.49
N THR A 544 4.59 20.88 28.95
CA THR A 544 4.98 21.33 30.31
C THR A 544 3.98 20.90 31.38
N SER A 545 2.71 20.77 31.01
CA SER A 545 1.61 20.32 31.86
C SER A 545 0.80 19.20 31.15
N PRO A 546 1.45 18.07 30.86
CA PRO A 546 0.87 17.03 30.01
C PRO A 546 -0.27 16.27 30.69
N THR A 547 -1.20 15.76 29.89
CA THR A 547 -2.12 14.71 30.34
C THR A 547 -1.35 13.44 30.73
N PRO A 548 -1.94 12.54 31.53
CA PRO A 548 -1.26 11.28 31.88
C PRO A 548 -0.81 10.47 30.65
N GLU A 549 -1.58 10.51 29.58
CA GLU A 549 -1.30 9.81 28.33
C GLU A 549 -0.10 10.42 27.59
N VAL A 550 -0.05 11.74 27.47
CA VAL A 550 1.09 12.46 26.88
C VAL A 550 2.34 12.25 27.72
N GLU A 551 2.22 12.33 29.08
CA GLU A 551 3.31 12.05 30.02
C GLU A 551 3.90 10.65 29.82
N GLU A 552 3.05 9.65 29.59
CA GLU A 552 3.51 8.28 29.35
C GLU A 552 4.36 8.18 28.08
N VAL A 553 3.93 8.83 26.98
CA VAL A 553 4.69 8.87 25.73
C VAL A 553 6.03 9.56 25.91
N LEU A 554 6.04 10.74 26.52
CA LEU A 554 7.28 11.50 26.79
C LEU A 554 8.26 10.72 27.67
N ARG A 555 7.76 10.05 28.72
CA ARG A 555 8.58 9.20 29.59
C ARG A 555 9.17 7.98 28.87
N LYS A 556 8.43 7.36 27.96
CA LYS A 556 8.94 6.26 27.12
C LYS A 556 10.01 6.76 26.15
N ALA A 557 9.78 7.91 25.52
CA ALA A 557 10.70 8.51 24.55
C ALA A 557 12.00 9.02 25.17
N GLY A 558 11.97 9.52 26.42
CA GLY A 558 13.14 10.04 27.12
C GLY A 558 14.11 8.98 27.69
N ARG A 559 13.71 7.68 27.66
CA ARG A 559 14.55 6.55 28.08
C ARG A 559 15.46 6.07 26.95
#